data_59ace0229ef16dc1516e6cd94b1c004d
#
_entry.id   59ace0229ef16dc1516e6cd94b1c004d
#
_cell.length_a   1.000
_cell.length_b   1.000
_cell.length_c   1.000
_cell.angle_alpha   90.00
_cell.angle_beta   90.00
_cell.angle_gamma   90.00
#
_symmetry.space_group_name_H-M   'P 1'
#
loop_
_entity.id
_entity.type
_entity.pdbx_description
1 polymer ?
#
loop_
_entity_poly.entity_id
_entity_poly.type
_entity_poly.pdbx_seq_one_letter_code
_entity_poly.pdbx_strand_id
1 'polypeptide(L)'
;NAQGEYYLTDIVQMAVQQGRTVSALRLRDIDEGLGINSRVQLAEAEQVIRRRIRERWLEAGVTMRDPSSTWIDAEVTIGRDTLLYPNVTLEGRTVIGENTVVHSGTRITDCVIGHRVEILDHCVFRESQVEDDSHLGPFVHLRPGVVVRRKGKVGNFVEMKKTELGEGSKANHLSYLGDATIGQGVNIGAGTITCNYDGYKKFQTVVGDGVFIGSDVQLVAPVTVGPGSVIAAGATVTQDVPADALVIARVPQVTREGWAARRRALQSGQVPPPAPKPAPAVKPRTRTKPVKATSKAKAQTRAAKKKQPAVQRSKRR
;
A
#
# COMPACT_ATOMS: atom_id res chain seq x y z
N ASN A 1 -46.86 -36.84 -14.48
CA ASN A 1 -47.23 -36.17 -15.72
C ASN A 1 -46.89 -37.05 -16.95
N ALA A 2 -47.20 -36.59 -18.15
CA ALA A 2 -46.94 -37.31 -19.40
C ALA A 2 -45.47 -37.66 -19.64
N GLN A 3 -44.54 -37.04 -18.89
CA GLN A 3 -43.07 -37.23 -18.97
C GLN A 3 -42.54 -38.13 -17.86
N GLY A 4 -43.40 -38.67 -16.99
CA GLY A 4 -43.03 -39.52 -15.85
C GLY A 4 -42.38 -38.75 -14.69
N GLU A 5 -42.52 -37.43 -14.65
CA GLU A 5 -41.98 -36.56 -13.60
C GLU A 5 -43.06 -36.07 -12.63
N TYR A 6 -42.69 -35.81 -11.39
CA TYR A 6 -43.55 -35.17 -10.39
C TYR A 6 -43.17 -33.69 -10.29
N TYR A 7 -44.16 -32.80 -10.45
CA TYR A 7 -43.94 -31.36 -10.27
C TYR A 7 -44.32 -30.94 -8.86
N LEU A 8 -43.49 -30.06 -8.26
CA LEU A 8 -43.79 -29.51 -6.94
C LEU A 8 -45.13 -28.75 -6.92
N THR A 9 -45.52 -28.17 -8.05
CA THR A 9 -46.80 -27.50 -8.24
C THR A 9 -48.03 -28.43 -8.13
N ASP A 10 -47.87 -29.75 -8.36
CA ASP A 10 -48.92 -30.74 -8.22
C ASP A 10 -49.38 -30.88 -6.76
N ILE A 11 -48.53 -30.54 -5.78
CA ILE A 11 -48.85 -30.51 -4.36
C ILE A 11 -50.02 -29.54 -4.09
N VAL A 12 -50.08 -28.42 -4.78
CA VAL A 12 -51.14 -27.41 -4.64
C VAL A 12 -52.48 -28.05 -5.05
N GLN A 13 -52.53 -28.73 -6.20
CA GLN A 13 -53.72 -29.41 -6.71
C GLN A 13 -54.13 -30.53 -5.77
N MET A 14 -53.20 -31.34 -5.29
CA MET A 14 -53.48 -32.44 -4.34
C MET A 14 -54.02 -31.90 -3.01
N ALA A 15 -53.48 -30.81 -2.49
CA ALA A 15 -53.97 -30.18 -1.26
C ALA A 15 -55.39 -29.66 -1.41
N VAL A 16 -55.73 -29.00 -2.54
CA VAL A 16 -57.09 -28.55 -2.84
C VAL A 16 -58.04 -29.73 -2.97
N GLN A 17 -57.66 -30.81 -3.67
CA GLN A 17 -58.48 -32.04 -3.79
C GLN A 17 -58.73 -32.70 -2.45
N GLN A 18 -57.81 -32.59 -1.50
CA GLN A 18 -57.99 -33.13 -0.13
C GLN A 18 -58.76 -32.18 0.81
N GLY A 19 -59.29 -31.05 0.27
CA GLY A 19 -60.00 -30.05 1.07
C GLY A 19 -59.13 -29.26 2.04
N ARG A 20 -57.80 -29.24 1.83
CA ARG A 20 -56.87 -28.46 2.64
C ARG A 20 -56.84 -27.00 2.17
N THR A 21 -56.64 -26.10 3.13
CA THR A 21 -56.50 -24.68 2.81
C THR A 21 -55.16 -24.42 2.15
N VAL A 22 -55.18 -23.78 0.99
CA VAL A 22 -54.01 -23.31 0.27
C VAL A 22 -54.05 -21.78 0.21
N SER A 23 -52.96 -21.12 0.60
CA SER A 23 -52.86 -19.68 0.50
C SER A 23 -51.62 -19.30 -0.33
N ALA A 24 -51.69 -18.19 -1.06
CA ALA A 24 -50.60 -17.65 -1.84
C ALA A 24 -49.96 -16.50 -1.08
N LEU A 25 -48.61 -16.52 -1.00
CA LEU A 25 -47.82 -15.39 -0.54
C LEU A 25 -47.29 -14.63 -1.78
N ARG A 26 -47.67 -13.37 -1.92
CA ARG A 26 -47.17 -12.54 -2.99
C ARG A 26 -45.77 -12.03 -2.62
N LEU A 27 -44.79 -12.34 -3.44
CA LEU A 27 -43.43 -11.75 -3.31
C LEU A 27 -43.51 -10.23 -3.53
N ARG A 28 -42.80 -9.45 -2.71
CA ARG A 28 -42.68 -8.00 -2.86
C ARG A 28 -41.72 -7.64 -3.99
N ASP A 29 -40.68 -8.44 -4.15
CA ASP A 29 -39.67 -8.31 -5.17
C ASP A 29 -39.64 -9.56 -6.05
N ILE A 30 -39.91 -9.41 -7.34
CA ILE A 30 -39.96 -10.54 -8.28
C ILE A 30 -38.59 -11.24 -8.42
N ASP A 31 -37.51 -10.51 -8.19
CA ASP A 31 -36.16 -11.05 -8.24
C ASP A 31 -35.87 -12.11 -7.18
N GLU A 32 -36.70 -12.19 -6.10
CA GLU A 32 -36.61 -13.25 -5.09
C GLU A 32 -37.10 -14.62 -5.60
N GLY A 33 -37.86 -14.63 -6.69
CA GLY A 33 -38.38 -15.82 -7.33
C GLY A 33 -37.54 -16.35 -8.49
N LEU A 34 -36.37 -15.79 -8.75
CA LEU A 34 -35.53 -16.20 -9.90
C LEU A 34 -35.04 -17.65 -9.75
N GLY A 35 -35.43 -18.50 -10.72
CA GLY A 35 -34.88 -19.84 -10.86
C GLY A 35 -33.60 -19.82 -11.69
N ILE A 36 -32.58 -20.61 -11.30
CA ILE A 36 -31.28 -20.66 -11.96
C ILE A 36 -31.09 -22.06 -12.58
N ASN A 37 -31.22 -22.13 -13.92
CA ASN A 37 -31.02 -23.36 -14.70
C ASN A 37 -29.92 -23.23 -15.76
N SER A 38 -29.38 -22.04 -15.93
CA SER A 38 -28.31 -21.75 -16.89
C SER A 38 -27.30 -20.75 -16.33
N ARG A 39 -26.11 -20.67 -16.95
CA ARG A 39 -25.10 -19.69 -16.59
C ARG A 39 -25.54 -18.24 -16.91
N VAL A 40 -26.43 -18.05 -17.86
CA VAL A 40 -27.04 -16.74 -18.13
C VAL A 40 -27.90 -16.31 -16.95
N GLN A 41 -28.78 -17.18 -16.50
CA GLN A 41 -29.62 -16.91 -15.31
C GLN A 41 -28.79 -16.74 -14.04
N LEU A 42 -27.70 -17.48 -13.89
CA LEU A 42 -26.76 -17.28 -12.78
C LEU A 42 -26.16 -15.88 -12.81
N ALA A 43 -25.72 -15.41 -13.99
CA ALA A 43 -25.17 -14.07 -14.13
C ALA A 43 -26.22 -12.96 -13.86
N GLU A 44 -27.46 -13.18 -14.25
CA GLU A 44 -28.59 -12.26 -13.95
C GLU A 44 -28.85 -12.20 -12.44
N ALA A 45 -28.91 -13.34 -11.76
CA ALA A 45 -29.09 -13.40 -10.31
C ALA A 45 -27.91 -12.75 -9.55
N GLU A 46 -26.68 -12.95 -10.02
CA GLU A 46 -25.51 -12.27 -9.46
C GLU A 46 -25.63 -10.75 -9.58
N GLN A 47 -26.07 -10.23 -10.72
CA GLN A 47 -26.28 -8.79 -10.88
C GLN A 47 -27.30 -8.20 -9.91
N VAL A 48 -28.40 -8.95 -9.63
CA VAL A 48 -29.41 -8.54 -8.64
C VAL A 48 -28.78 -8.44 -7.25
N ILE A 49 -28.04 -9.47 -6.81
CA ILE A 49 -27.38 -9.47 -5.49
C ILE A 49 -26.37 -8.34 -5.39
N ARG A 50 -25.53 -8.15 -6.41
CA ARG A 50 -24.55 -7.06 -6.47
C ARG A 50 -25.19 -5.68 -6.40
N ARG A 51 -26.31 -5.49 -7.08
CA ARG A 51 -27.08 -4.25 -7.00
C ARG A 51 -27.55 -3.99 -5.57
N ARG A 52 -28.16 -4.97 -4.92
CA ARG A 52 -28.64 -4.87 -3.52
C ARG A 52 -27.51 -4.56 -2.53
N ILE A 53 -26.33 -5.18 -2.71
CA ILE A 53 -25.15 -4.91 -1.86
C ILE A 53 -24.69 -3.46 -2.04
N ARG A 54 -24.60 -2.98 -3.28
CA ARG A 54 -24.17 -1.61 -3.57
C ARG A 54 -25.15 -0.57 -3.03
N GLU A 55 -26.45 -0.77 -3.25
CA GLU A 55 -27.51 0.10 -2.73
C GLU A 55 -27.43 0.20 -1.21
N ARG A 56 -27.28 -0.93 -0.50
CA ARG A 56 -27.08 -0.93 0.96
C ARG A 56 -25.92 -0.05 1.40
N TRP A 57 -24.78 -0.10 0.70
CA TRP A 57 -23.61 0.70 1.06
C TRP A 57 -23.75 2.17 0.68
N LEU A 58 -24.40 2.49 -0.43
CA LEU A 58 -24.74 3.87 -0.81
C LEU A 58 -25.65 4.51 0.23
N GLU A 59 -26.69 3.79 0.68
CA GLU A 59 -27.59 4.24 1.74
C GLU A 59 -26.88 4.39 3.10
N ALA A 60 -25.87 3.55 3.36
CA ALA A 60 -25.04 3.62 4.57
C ALA A 60 -24.02 4.78 4.55
N GLY A 61 -23.92 5.56 3.46
CA GLY A 61 -23.06 6.72 3.34
C GLY A 61 -21.73 6.47 2.67
N VAL A 62 -21.57 5.36 1.94
CA VAL A 62 -20.41 5.11 1.08
C VAL A 62 -20.61 5.78 -0.27
N THR A 63 -19.60 6.41 -0.81
CA THR A 63 -19.63 7.03 -2.15
C THR A 63 -18.95 6.12 -3.17
N MET A 64 -19.64 5.79 -4.26
CA MET A 64 -19.09 5.04 -5.39
C MET A 64 -19.11 5.93 -6.64
N ARG A 65 -17.97 6.16 -7.28
CA ARG A 65 -17.85 6.93 -8.51
C ARG A 65 -18.53 6.24 -9.68
N ASP A 66 -18.41 4.92 -9.74
CA ASP A 66 -19.11 4.07 -10.69
C ASP A 66 -19.59 2.79 -9.99
N PRO A 67 -20.84 2.78 -9.51
CA PRO A 67 -21.38 1.58 -8.86
C PRO A 67 -21.40 0.35 -9.79
N SER A 68 -21.52 0.53 -11.09
CA SER A 68 -21.62 -0.60 -12.03
C SER A 68 -20.35 -1.43 -12.11
N SER A 69 -19.18 -0.79 -12.01
CA SER A 69 -17.85 -1.43 -12.03
C SER A 69 -17.30 -1.78 -10.64
N THR A 70 -18.05 -1.47 -9.57
CA THR A 70 -17.64 -1.78 -8.20
C THR A 70 -18.15 -3.15 -7.77
N TRP A 71 -17.23 -4.02 -7.30
CA TRP A 71 -17.52 -5.37 -6.83
C TRP A 71 -17.33 -5.46 -5.33
N ILE A 72 -18.35 -5.87 -4.60
CA ILE A 72 -18.35 -5.96 -3.13
C ILE A 72 -19.01 -7.25 -2.73
N ASP A 73 -18.30 -8.11 -2.01
CA ASP A 73 -18.82 -9.35 -1.45
C ASP A 73 -19.79 -9.09 -0.27
N ALA A 74 -20.62 -10.07 0.03
CA ALA A 74 -21.70 -9.92 1.01
C ALA A 74 -21.21 -9.66 2.44
N GLU A 75 -20.05 -10.22 2.82
CA GLU A 75 -19.46 -10.12 4.17
C GLU A 75 -18.54 -8.90 4.34
N VAL A 76 -18.29 -8.11 3.27
CA VAL A 76 -17.52 -6.87 3.35
C VAL A 76 -18.25 -5.84 4.20
N THR A 77 -17.50 -5.10 5.01
CA THR A 77 -18.01 -3.95 5.78
C THR A 77 -17.25 -2.68 5.42
N ILE A 78 -17.96 -1.56 5.27
CA ILE A 78 -17.38 -0.30 4.82
C ILE A 78 -17.88 0.84 5.71
N GLY A 79 -16.97 1.63 6.24
CA GLY A 79 -17.28 2.81 7.05
C GLY A 79 -17.83 3.97 6.20
N ARG A 80 -18.54 4.89 6.88
CA ARG A 80 -19.16 6.07 6.27
C ARG A 80 -18.10 6.98 5.63
N ASP A 81 -18.55 7.76 4.67
CA ASP A 81 -17.73 8.75 3.95
C ASP A 81 -16.52 8.15 3.22
N THR A 82 -16.50 6.82 3.06
CA THR A 82 -15.51 6.13 2.24
C THR A 82 -15.85 6.31 0.76
N LEU A 83 -14.82 6.61 -0.04
CA LEU A 83 -14.93 6.84 -1.48
C LEU A 83 -14.28 5.70 -2.27
N LEU A 84 -15.08 5.05 -3.10
CA LEU A 84 -14.62 4.00 -4.02
C LEU A 84 -14.62 4.52 -5.47
N TYR A 85 -13.46 4.40 -6.13
CA TYR A 85 -13.31 4.70 -7.54
C TYR A 85 -13.73 3.52 -8.44
N PRO A 86 -13.83 3.72 -9.77
CA PRO A 86 -14.21 2.64 -10.68
C PRO A 86 -13.30 1.42 -10.62
N ASN A 87 -13.85 0.24 -10.89
CA ASN A 87 -13.12 -1.03 -10.94
C ASN A 87 -12.46 -1.44 -9.61
N VAL A 88 -13.00 -1.02 -8.49
CA VAL A 88 -12.61 -1.52 -7.16
C VAL A 88 -13.29 -2.84 -6.89
N THR A 89 -12.54 -3.79 -6.35
CA THR A 89 -13.03 -5.12 -5.96
C THR A 89 -12.72 -5.36 -4.48
N LEU A 90 -13.74 -5.54 -3.65
CA LEU A 90 -13.65 -5.85 -2.22
C LEU A 90 -14.22 -7.24 -1.97
N GLU A 91 -13.41 -8.15 -1.45
CA GLU A 91 -13.74 -9.57 -1.36
C GLU A 91 -13.60 -10.13 0.05
N GLY A 92 -14.29 -11.25 0.27
CA GLY A 92 -14.24 -12.00 1.51
C GLY A 92 -14.74 -11.19 2.71
N ARG A 93 -14.04 -11.27 3.83
CA ARG A 93 -14.37 -10.56 5.07
C ARG A 93 -13.60 -9.25 5.21
N THR A 94 -13.42 -8.53 4.12
CA THR A 94 -12.72 -7.24 4.12
C THR A 94 -13.49 -6.19 4.94
N VAL A 95 -12.77 -5.47 5.79
CA VAL A 95 -13.25 -4.36 6.59
C VAL A 95 -12.55 -3.08 6.15
N ILE A 96 -13.31 -2.05 5.79
CA ILE A 96 -12.78 -0.71 5.44
C ILE A 96 -13.30 0.29 6.47
N GLY A 97 -12.41 1.09 7.04
CA GLY A 97 -12.74 2.15 7.99
C GLY A 97 -13.37 3.38 7.31
N GLU A 98 -13.75 4.37 8.12
CA GLU A 98 -14.39 5.60 7.65
C GLU A 98 -13.41 6.55 6.95
N ASN A 99 -13.93 7.40 6.06
CA ASN A 99 -13.17 8.45 5.36
C ASN A 99 -11.97 7.90 4.55
N THR A 100 -12.03 6.64 4.14
CA THR A 100 -10.99 5.96 3.37
C THR A 100 -11.25 6.17 1.87
N VAL A 101 -10.20 6.32 1.10
CA VAL A 101 -10.27 6.48 -0.35
C VAL A 101 -9.59 5.29 -1.02
N VAL A 102 -10.34 4.58 -1.89
CA VAL A 102 -9.81 3.46 -2.67
C VAL A 102 -9.89 3.78 -4.16
N HIS A 103 -8.73 3.97 -4.78
CA HIS A 103 -8.62 4.33 -6.19
C HIS A 103 -8.78 3.13 -7.13
N SER A 104 -8.87 3.44 -8.43
CA SER A 104 -9.28 2.51 -9.48
C SER A 104 -8.39 1.27 -9.60
N GLY A 105 -9.01 0.15 -9.97
CA GLY A 105 -8.32 -1.10 -10.26
C GLY A 105 -7.72 -1.81 -9.04
N THR A 106 -8.03 -1.33 -7.85
CA THR A 106 -7.56 -1.93 -6.59
C THR A 106 -8.42 -3.12 -6.19
N ARG A 107 -7.74 -4.22 -5.78
CA ARG A 107 -8.38 -5.43 -5.26
C ARG A 107 -7.94 -5.71 -3.84
N ILE A 108 -8.90 -5.90 -2.94
CA ILE A 108 -8.68 -6.13 -1.51
C ILE A 108 -9.45 -7.36 -1.06
N THR A 109 -8.76 -8.37 -0.52
CA THR A 109 -9.35 -9.65 -0.11
C THR A 109 -8.96 -9.97 1.34
N ASP A 110 -9.94 -10.20 2.21
CA ASP A 110 -9.74 -10.59 3.63
C ASP A 110 -8.80 -9.66 4.40
N CYS A 111 -8.93 -8.35 4.19
CA CYS A 111 -8.09 -7.33 4.81
C CYS A 111 -8.84 -6.48 5.84
N VAL A 112 -8.08 -5.90 6.77
CA VAL A 112 -8.57 -4.87 7.69
C VAL A 112 -7.89 -3.55 7.35
N ILE A 113 -8.63 -2.58 6.85
CA ILE A 113 -8.17 -1.26 6.48
C ILE A 113 -8.76 -0.25 7.47
N GLY A 114 -7.92 0.55 8.08
CA GLY A 114 -8.30 1.57 9.06
C GLY A 114 -9.01 2.78 8.47
N HIS A 115 -9.10 3.81 9.28
CA HIS A 115 -9.74 5.08 8.91
C HIS A 115 -8.77 6.02 8.20
N ARG A 116 -9.28 6.88 7.31
CA ARG A 116 -8.53 7.92 6.60
C ARG A 116 -7.31 7.36 5.85
N VAL A 117 -7.43 6.13 5.37
CA VAL A 117 -6.41 5.49 4.54
C VAL A 117 -6.62 5.91 3.09
N GLU A 118 -5.55 6.23 2.38
CA GLU A 118 -5.58 6.45 0.94
C GLU A 118 -4.84 5.32 0.22
N ILE A 119 -5.58 4.60 -0.64
CA ILE A 119 -5.07 3.51 -1.45
C ILE A 119 -5.16 3.93 -2.91
N LEU A 120 -4.01 4.20 -3.53
CA LEU A 120 -3.91 4.62 -4.91
C LEU A 120 -4.15 3.45 -5.87
N ASP A 121 -4.11 3.75 -7.18
CA ASP A 121 -4.54 2.85 -8.24
C ASP A 121 -3.78 1.52 -8.30
N HIS A 122 -4.47 0.47 -8.73
CA HIS A 122 -3.92 -0.84 -9.09
C HIS A 122 -3.15 -1.55 -7.96
N CYS A 123 -3.60 -1.39 -6.73
CA CYS A 123 -3.05 -2.12 -5.59
C CYS A 123 -3.72 -3.49 -5.43
N VAL A 124 -2.98 -4.46 -4.89
CA VAL A 124 -3.49 -5.80 -4.58
C VAL A 124 -3.14 -6.14 -3.14
N PHE A 125 -4.16 -6.28 -2.29
CA PHE A 125 -3.99 -6.61 -0.87
C PHE A 125 -4.70 -7.92 -0.54
N ARG A 126 -4.03 -8.77 0.22
CA ARG A 126 -4.57 -10.05 0.67
C ARG A 126 -4.18 -10.33 2.11
N GLU A 127 -5.14 -10.72 2.95
CA GLU A 127 -4.95 -11.15 4.34
C GLU A 127 -3.95 -10.25 5.09
N SER A 128 -4.19 -8.92 5.00
CA SER A 128 -3.27 -7.89 5.49
C SER A 128 -4.03 -6.86 6.33
N GLN A 129 -3.29 -6.15 7.18
CA GLN A 129 -3.81 -5.07 7.99
C GLN A 129 -3.12 -3.76 7.64
N VAL A 130 -3.90 -2.69 7.46
CA VAL A 130 -3.42 -1.32 7.25
C VAL A 130 -4.09 -0.43 8.28
N GLU A 131 -3.30 0.19 9.14
CA GLU A 131 -3.81 1.08 10.18
C GLU A 131 -4.05 2.50 9.65
N ASP A 132 -4.70 3.32 10.48
CA ASP A 132 -5.18 4.67 10.18
C ASP A 132 -4.11 5.59 9.60
N ASP A 133 -4.59 6.57 8.83
CA ASP A 133 -3.78 7.65 8.25
C ASP A 133 -2.64 7.18 7.33
N SER A 134 -2.69 5.92 6.88
CA SER A 134 -1.68 5.32 6.01
C SER A 134 -1.94 5.65 4.54
N HIS A 135 -0.86 5.66 3.74
CA HIS A 135 -0.92 6.01 2.32
C HIS A 135 -0.19 4.95 1.48
N LEU A 136 -0.92 4.27 0.58
CA LEU A 136 -0.41 3.13 -0.16
C LEU A 136 -0.64 3.29 -1.67
N GLY A 137 0.33 2.87 -2.45
CA GLY A 137 0.21 2.82 -3.91
C GLY A 137 0.99 3.90 -4.66
N PRO A 138 0.77 3.94 -5.99
CA PRO A 138 0.07 2.91 -6.76
C PRO A 138 0.89 1.61 -6.91
N PHE A 139 0.28 0.53 -7.43
CA PHE A 139 0.93 -0.75 -7.72
C PHE A 139 1.63 -1.40 -6.51
N VAL A 140 1.03 -1.33 -5.34
CA VAL A 140 1.49 -2.00 -4.13
C VAL A 140 0.90 -3.41 -4.05
N HIS A 141 1.73 -4.39 -3.67
CA HIS A 141 1.29 -5.74 -3.41
C HIS A 141 1.51 -6.12 -1.95
N LEU A 142 0.45 -6.14 -1.15
CA LEU A 142 0.48 -6.69 0.20
C LEU A 142 0.01 -8.15 0.18
N ARG A 143 0.91 -9.05 0.58
CA ARG A 143 0.66 -10.49 0.67
C ARG A 143 0.30 -10.88 2.12
N PRO A 144 -0.22 -12.11 2.35
CA PRO A 144 -0.64 -12.54 3.67
C PRO A 144 0.36 -12.26 4.80
N GLY A 145 -0.19 -11.78 5.92
CA GLY A 145 0.56 -11.50 7.13
C GLY A 145 1.32 -10.17 7.14
N VAL A 146 0.93 -9.21 6.29
CA VAL A 146 1.47 -7.85 6.33
C VAL A 146 0.67 -6.99 7.30
N VAL A 147 1.38 -6.20 8.10
CA VAL A 147 0.82 -5.14 8.94
C VAL A 147 1.52 -3.82 8.62
N VAL A 148 0.76 -2.84 8.14
CA VAL A 148 1.22 -1.47 7.97
C VAL A 148 0.65 -0.66 9.13
N ARG A 149 1.52 -0.20 10.03
CA ARG A 149 1.13 0.58 11.19
C ARG A 149 0.75 1.99 10.79
N ARG A 150 0.12 2.69 11.72
CA ARG A 150 -0.43 4.04 11.53
C ARG A 150 0.56 4.99 10.83
N LYS A 151 0.04 5.80 9.89
CA LYS A 151 0.83 6.74 9.07
C LYS A 151 1.94 6.08 8.24
N GLY A 152 1.88 4.76 8.05
CA GLY A 152 2.79 4.04 7.17
C GLY A 152 2.63 4.49 5.72
N LYS A 153 3.75 4.56 4.99
CA LYS A 153 3.75 4.90 3.55
C LYS A 153 4.39 3.79 2.74
N VAL A 154 3.62 3.22 1.82
CA VAL A 154 4.09 2.16 0.92
C VAL A 154 3.82 2.60 -0.51
N GLY A 155 4.85 2.81 -1.30
CA GLY A 155 4.72 3.41 -2.65
C GLY A 155 4.89 2.41 -3.80
N ASN A 156 5.18 2.95 -4.97
CA ASN A 156 5.14 2.23 -6.24
C ASN A 156 5.99 0.96 -6.28
N PHE A 157 5.39 -0.14 -6.72
CA PHE A 157 6.07 -1.41 -6.94
C PHE A 157 6.77 -1.95 -5.69
N VAL A 158 6.18 -1.72 -4.54
CA VAL A 158 6.62 -2.34 -3.29
C VAL A 158 5.78 -3.60 -3.06
N GLU A 159 6.47 -4.72 -2.86
CA GLU A 159 5.88 -5.98 -2.44
C GLU A 159 6.27 -6.26 -0.98
N MET A 160 5.27 -6.61 -0.16
CA MET A 160 5.48 -7.02 1.23
C MET A 160 4.84 -8.37 1.51
N LYS A 161 5.47 -9.17 2.38
CA LYS A 161 4.96 -10.49 2.80
C LYS A 161 5.40 -10.80 4.23
N LYS A 162 4.46 -11.16 5.13
CA LYS A 162 4.79 -11.47 6.53
C LYS A 162 5.72 -10.41 7.13
N THR A 163 5.34 -9.16 6.97
CA THR A 163 6.17 -8.01 7.32
C THR A 163 5.36 -7.00 8.10
N GLU A 164 5.92 -6.50 9.18
CA GLU A 164 5.40 -5.37 9.92
C GLU A 164 6.19 -4.12 9.56
N LEU A 165 5.50 -3.06 9.09
CA LEU A 165 6.05 -1.73 8.87
C LEU A 165 5.56 -0.80 9.98
N GLY A 166 6.48 -0.36 10.82
CA GLY A 166 6.20 0.45 12.01
C GLY A 166 5.62 1.82 11.73
N GLU A 167 5.09 2.46 12.78
CA GLU A 167 4.40 3.76 12.66
C GLU A 167 5.27 4.82 12.01
N GLY A 168 4.70 5.54 11.02
CA GLY A 168 5.37 6.61 10.29
C GLY A 168 6.53 6.16 9.39
N SER A 169 6.77 4.87 9.28
CA SER A 169 7.81 4.32 8.40
C SER A 169 7.38 4.32 6.94
N LYS A 170 8.34 4.36 6.04
CA LYS A 170 8.11 4.50 4.60
C LYS A 170 9.01 3.61 3.75
N ALA A 171 8.38 2.96 2.78
CA ALA A 171 9.00 2.21 1.70
C ALA A 171 8.34 2.67 0.39
N ASN A 172 8.90 3.69 -0.26
CA ASN A 172 8.19 4.41 -1.31
C ASN A 172 8.38 3.84 -2.71
N HIS A 173 9.40 3.02 -2.97
CA HIS A 173 9.76 2.63 -4.34
C HIS A 173 10.43 1.27 -4.42
N LEU A 174 9.96 0.41 -5.36
CA LEU A 174 10.70 -0.72 -5.92
C LEU A 174 11.38 -1.61 -4.86
N SER A 175 10.70 -1.99 -3.81
CA SER A 175 11.30 -2.76 -2.71
C SER A 175 10.59 -4.10 -2.50
N TYR A 176 11.35 -5.12 -2.12
CA TYR A 176 10.80 -6.37 -1.60
C TYR A 176 11.10 -6.50 -0.12
N LEU A 177 10.06 -6.54 0.70
CA LEU A 177 10.15 -6.67 2.15
C LEU A 177 9.41 -7.95 2.58
N GLY A 178 10.18 -9.01 2.79
CA GLY A 178 9.65 -10.32 3.19
C GLY A 178 10.20 -10.77 4.52
N ASP A 179 9.34 -11.36 5.36
CA ASP A 179 9.67 -11.89 6.69
C ASP A 179 10.49 -10.88 7.52
N ALA A 180 9.97 -9.63 7.64
CA ALA A 180 10.67 -8.51 8.26
C ALA A 180 9.86 -7.83 9.35
N THR A 181 10.55 -7.36 10.39
CA THR A 181 9.99 -6.43 11.38
C THR A 181 10.73 -5.11 11.27
N ILE A 182 10.01 -4.05 10.89
CA ILE A 182 10.56 -2.71 10.66
C ILE A 182 9.98 -1.78 11.72
N GLY A 183 10.84 -1.13 12.48
CA GLY A 183 10.50 -0.21 13.55
C GLY A 183 9.81 1.07 13.08
N GLN A 184 9.65 2.03 13.99
CA GLN A 184 8.98 3.31 13.74
C GLN A 184 9.92 4.31 13.06
N GLY A 185 9.36 5.19 12.22
CA GLY A 185 10.09 6.30 11.60
C GLY A 185 11.23 5.86 10.66
N VAL A 186 11.22 4.62 10.21
CA VAL A 186 12.24 4.06 9.32
C VAL A 186 12.04 4.55 7.89
N ASN A 187 13.13 4.87 7.21
CA ASN A 187 13.14 5.14 5.78
C ASN A 187 13.78 3.98 5.01
N ILE A 188 13.00 3.30 4.19
CA ILE A 188 13.48 2.28 3.26
C ILE A 188 13.75 2.92 1.90
N GLY A 189 15.01 2.87 1.45
CA GLY A 189 15.43 3.39 0.15
C GLY A 189 14.93 2.53 -1.03
N ALA A 190 14.82 3.14 -2.19
CA ALA A 190 14.40 2.44 -3.41
C ALA A 190 15.32 1.25 -3.73
N GLY A 191 14.75 0.14 -4.16
CA GLY A 191 15.52 -1.07 -4.48
C GLY A 191 16.02 -1.86 -3.28
N THR A 192 15.50 -1.59 -2.07
CA THR A 192 15.84 -2.38 -0.89
C THR A 192 15.20 -3.76 -0.95
N ILE A 193 15.97 -4.79 -0.68
CA ILE A 193 15.55 -6.19 -0.68
C ILE A 193 15.92 -6.84 0.64
N THR A 194 14.96 -7.46 1.33
CA THR A 194 15.23 -8.45 2.37
C THR A 194 15.50 -9.80 1.71
N CYS A 195 16.76 -10.25 1.72
CA CYS A 195 17.14 -11.56 1.18
C CYS A 195 16.81 -12.63 2.21
N ASN A 196 15.51 -12.96 2.33
CA ASN A 196 14.95 -13.76 3.42
C ASN A 196 14.99 -15.28 3.19
N TYR A 197 15.52 -15.76 2.05
CA TYR A 197 15.51 -17.19 1.68
C TYR A 197 16.88 -17.66 1.22
N ASP A 198 17.41 -18.70 1.84
CA ASP A 198 18.73 -19.28 1.55
C ASP A 198 18.70 -20.46 0.57
N GLY A 199 17.54 -20.75 -0.01
CA GLY A 199 17.32 -21.94 -0.86
C GLY A 199 16.63 -23.09 -0.11
N TYR A 200 16.60 -23.08 1.22
CA TYR A 200 16.02 -24.12 2.06
C TYR A 200 15.04 -23.55 3.10
N LYS A 201 15.42 -22.47 3.79
CA LYS A 201 14.67 -21.87 4.90
C LYS A 201 14.52 -20.37 4.71
N LYS A 202 13.53 -19.82 5.42
CA LYS A 202 13.33 -18.38 5.51
C LYS A 202 13.81 -17.87 6.84
N PHE A 203 14.42 -16.69 6.81
CA PHE A 203 14.97 -16.01 7.97
C PHE A 203 14.39 -14.61 8.08
N GLN A 204 14.39 -14.07 9.27
CA GLN A 204 13.84 -12.76 9.58
C GLN A 204 14.90 -11.67 9.47
N THR A 205 14.45 -10.51 8.97
CA THR A 205 15.18 -9.24 9.05
C THR A 205 14.53 -8.37 10.12
N VAL A 206 15.31 -7.80 11.01
CA VAL A 206 14.84 -6.86 12.04
C VAL A 206 15.50 -5.51 11.81
N VAL A 207 14.70 -4.44 11.68
CA VAL A 207 15.16 -3.06 11.52
C VAL A 207 14.62 -2.24 12.67
N GLY A 208 15.51 -1.65 13.47
CA GLY A 208 15.16 -0.83 14.62
C GLY A 208 14.55 0.53 14.24
N ASP A 209 14.10 1.28 15.23
CA ASP A 209 13.46 2.58 15.04
C ASP A 209 14.41 3.63 14.45
N GLY A 210 13.88 4.54 13.62
CA GLY A 210 14.61 5.67 13.08
C GLY A 210 15.75 5.32 12.12
N VAL A 211 15.86 4.08 11.67
CA VAL A 211 16.90 3.65 10.73
C VAL A 211 16.68 4.30 9.36
N PHE A 212 17.78 4.75 8.76
CA PHE A 212 17.80 5.20 7.37
C PHE A 212 18.52 4.18 6.48
N ILE A 213 17.78 3.55 5.58
CA ILE A 213 18.33 2.64 4.57
C ILE A 213 18.41 3.38 3.24
N GLY A 214 19.62 3.44 2.66
CA GLY A 214 19.88 4.02 1.35
C GLY A 214 19.29 3.17 0.22
N SER A 215 19.31 3.69 -1.01
CA SER A 215 18.84 2.96 -2.18
C SER A 215 19.74 1.77 -2.54
N ASP A 216 19.15 0.75 -3.18
CA ASP A 216 19.84 -0.46 -3.67
C ASP A 216 20.61 -1.18 -2.54
N VAL A 217 19.91 -1.45 -1.43
CA VAL A 217 20.45 -2.16 -0.28
C VAL A 217 19.88 -3.57 -0.20
N GLN A 218 20.77 -4.56 -0.03
CA GLN A 218 20.41 -5.94 0.24
C GLN A 218 20.66 -6.26 1.72
N LEU A 219 19.60 -6.66 2.43
CA LEU A 219 19.66 -7.14 3.81
C LEU A 219 19.63 -8.67 3.80
N VAL A 220 20.78 -9.31 3.98
CA VAL A 220 20.88 -10.78 3.94
C VAL A 220 20.50 -11.35 5.30
N ALA A 221 19.28 -11.89 5.36
CA ALA A 221 18.75 -12.47 6.59
C ALA A 221 19.41 -13.82 6.97
N PRO A 222 19.54 -14.13 8.28
CA PRO A 222 19.08 -13.33 9.41
C PRO A 222 19.98 -12.13 9.67
N VAL A 223 19.40 -10.95 9.87
CA VAL A 223 20.16 -9.73 10.17
C VAL A 223 19.33 -8.76 11.02
N THR A 224 19.98 -8.13 12.00
CA THR A 224 19.41 -7.09 12.85
C THR A 224 20.11 -5.75 12.56
N VAL A 225 19.34 -4.71 12.22
CA VAL A 225 19.84 -3.36 12.04
C VAL A 225 19.40 -2.51 13.23
N GLY A 226 20.37 -2.13 14.07
CA GLY A 226 20.12 -1.40 15.31
C GLY A 226 19.50 -0.01 15.07
N PRO A 227 18.74 0.53 16.03
CA PRO A 227 18.03 1.79 15.89
C PRO A 227 18.98 2.97 15.60
N GLY A 228 18.45 3.98 14.89
CA GLY A 228 19.20 5.19 14.54
C GLY A 228 20.33 5.01 13.53
N SER A 229 20.60 3.80 13.08
CA SER A 229 21.71 3.52 12.16
C SER A 229 21.39 3.97 10.72
N VAL A 230 22.48 4.13 9.95
CA VAL A 230 22.43 4.53 8.55
C VAL A 230 23.10 3.48 7.68
N ILE A 231 22.37 2.93 6.73
CA ILE A 231 22.91 2.04 5.72
C ILE A 231 23.14 2.84 4.43
N ALA A 232 24.38 2.91 3.98
CA ALA A 232 24.73 3.65 2.76
C ALA A 232 24.14 2.95 1.51
N ALA A 233 23.76 3.73 0.52
CA ALA A 233 23.26 3.21 -0.75
C ALA A 233 24.24 2.22 -1.41
N GLY A 234 23.70 1.14 -2.03
CA GLY A 234 24.47 0.09 -2.67
C GLY A 234 25.20 -0.84 -1.69
N ALA A 235 24.75 -0.92 -0.43
CA ALA A 235 25.36 -1.79 0.56
C ALA A 235 24.68 -3.17 0.59
N THR A 236 25.47 -4.23 0.67
CA THR A 236 25.01 -5.58 1.03
C THR A 236 25.38 -5.85 2.49
N VAL A 237 24.36 -5.95 3.35
CA VAL A 237 24.49 -6.10 4.79
C VAL A 237 24.33 -7.58 5.14
N THR A 238 25.39 -8.19 5.68
CA THR A 238 25.45 -9.64 6.00
C THR A 238 25.69 -9.91 7.48
N GLN A 239 25.83 -8.87 8.30
CA GLN A 239 26.09 -8.95 9.73
C GLN A 239 25.23 -7.93 10.45
N ASP A 240 24.94 -8.20 11.72
CA ASP A 240 24.20 -7.28 12.58
C ASP A 240 24.88 -5.91 12.67
N VAL A 241 24.06 -4.88 12.65
CA VAL A 241 24.49 -3.48 12.70
C VAL A 241 24.19 -2.91 14.08
N PRO A 242 25.17 -2.39 14.81
CA PRO A 242 24.94 -1.72 16.10
C PRO A 242 24.05 -0.46 15.93
N ALA A 243 23.42 -0.03 17.02
CA ALA A 243 22.70 1.24 17.06
C ALA A 243 23.61 2.43 16.66
N ASP A 244 23.02 3.44 16.02
CA ASP A 244 23.69 4.69 15.60
C ASP A 244 24.92 4.49 14.69
N ALA A 245 25.08 3.33 14.08
CA ALA A 245 26.21 3.01 13.22
C ALA A 245 25.97 3.45 11.76
N LEU A 246 27.05 3.71 11.02
CA LEU A 246 27.07 3.85 9.57
C LEU A 246 27.67 2.60 8.92
N VAL A 247 26.90 1.96 8.06
CA VAL A 247 27.38 0.83 7.25
C VAL A 247 27.67 1.28 5.82
N ILE A 248 28.85 0.96 5.34
CA ILE A 248 29.25 1.14 3.92
C ILE A 248 29.85 -0.19 3.45
N ALA A 249 29.13 -0.91 2.61
CA ALA A 249 29.54 -2.21 2.10
C ALA A 249 29.50 -2.22 0.57
N ARG A 250 30.35 -1.39 -0.05
CA ARG A 250 30.53 -1.29 -1.50
C ARG A 250 31.99 -1.01 -1.85
N VAL A 251 32.43 -1.47 -3.00
CA VAL A 251 33.79 -1.21 -3.50
C VAL A 251 33.98 0.28 -3.86
N PRO A 252 35.19 0.84 -3.69
CA PRO A 252 35.49 2.17 -4.17
C PRO A 252 35.27 2.32 -5.67
N GLN A 253 34.77 3.47 -6.10
CA GLN A 253 34.57 3.76 -7.50
C GLN A 253 35.92 3.83 -8.24
N VAL A 254 36.02 3.12 -9.37
CA VAL A 254 37.14 3.19 -10.31
C VAL A 254 36.69 3.88 -11.59
N THR A 255 37.25 5.02 -11.88
CA THR A 255 37.01 5.78 -13.12
C THR A 255 38.15 5.59 -14.10
N ARG A 256 37.85 5.18 -15.33
CA ARG A 256 38.80 5.07 -16.45
C ARG A 256 38.49 6.11 -17.49
N GLU A 257 39.13 7.24 -17.41
CA GLU A 257 38.96 8.36 -18.35
C GLU A 257 39.24 7.94 -19.80
N GLY A 258 38.43 8.44 -20.73
CA GLY A 258 38.57 8.19 -22.16
C GLY A 258 38.30 6.72 -22.60
N TRP A 259 37.93 5.82 -21.67
CA TRP A 259 37.69 4.40 -22.03
C TRP A 259 36.61 4.24 -23.12
N ALA A 260 35.49 4.93 -23.00
CA ALA A 260 34.39 4.82 -23.96
C ALA A 260 34.79 5.40 -25.34
N ALA A 261 35.53 6.48 -25.39
CA ALA A 261 36.04 7.06 -26.65
C ALA A 261 37.00 6.10 -27.35
N ARG A 262 37.95 5.51 -26.62
CA ARG A 262 38.87 4.50 -27.17
C ARG A 262 38.12 3.28 -27.68
N ARG A 263 37.10 2.81 -26.96
CA ARG A 263 36.30 1.66 -27.39
C ARG A 263 35.51 1.93 -28.68
N ARG A 264 34.93 3.12 -28.82
CA ARG A 264 34.27 3.55 -30.08
C ARG A 264 35.24 3.64 -31.24
N ALA A 265 36.41 4.25 -31.06
CA ALA A 265 37.42 4.32 -32.10
C ALA A 265 37.85 2.92 -32.59
N LEU A 266 38.10 1.99 -31.70
CA LEU A 266 38.45 0.62 -32.05
C LEU A 266 37.31 -0.07 -32.85
N GLN A 267 36.04 0.13 -32.50
CA GLN A 267 34.92 -0.41 -33.19
C GLN A 267 34.69 0.16 -34.61
N SER A 268 35.07 1.47 -34.78
CA SER A 268 34.97 2.14 -36.10
C SER A 268 36.22 2.01 -36.95
N GLY A 269 37.19 1.17 -36.56
CA GLY A 269 38.46 1.00 -37.28
C GLY A 269 39.38 2.24 -37.21
N GLN A 270 39.11 3.20 -36.34
CA GLN A 270 39.92 4.38 -36.13
C GLN A 270 41.01 4.12 -35.09
N VAL A 271 42.12 4.86 -35.20
CA VAL A 271 43.19 4.81 -34.19
C VAL A 271 42.65 5.43 -32.91
N PRO A 272 42.61 4.70 -31.77
CA PRO A 272 42.06 5.22 -30.52
C PRO A 272 42.93 6.37 -29.99
N PRO A 273 42.34 7.41 -29.40
CA PRO A 273 43.11 8.47 -28.75
C PRO A 273 43.99 7.90 -27.63
N PRO A 274 45.18 8.50 -27.40
CA PRO A 274 46.08 8.04 -26.34
C PRO A 274 45.40 8.02 -25.00
N ALA A 275 45.78 7.07 -24.14
CA ALA A 275 45.25 7.02 -22.78
C ALA A 275 45.62 8.32 -22.06
N PRO A 276 44.66 8.95 -21.34
CA PRO A 276 44.99 10.11 -20.53
C PRO A 276 46.04 9.72 -19.49
N LYS A 277 46.98 10.64 -19.25
CA LYS A 277 47.96 10.44 -18.17
C LYS A 277 47.20 10.25 -16.84
N PRO A 278 47.61 9.33 -15.97
CA PRO A 278 46.94 9.18 -14.68
C PRO A 278 46.95 10.54 -13.95
N ALA A 279 45.71 10.99 -13.60
CA ALA A 279 45.59 12.19 -12.80
C ALA A 279 46.30 11.99 -11.46
N PRO A 280 46.97 13.02 -10.92
CA PRO A 280 47.55 12.91 -9.57
C PRO A 280 46.46 12.53 -8.58
N ALA A 281 46.79 11.59 -7.70
CA ALA A 281 45.86 11.06 -6.70
C ALA A 281 45.13 12.22 -5.99
N VAL A 282 43.82 12.32 -6.22
CA VAL A 282 42.99 13.33 -5.54
C VAL A 282 42.98 12.97 -4.06
N LYS A 283 43.65 13.79 -3.25
CA LYS A 283 43.51 13.67 -1.78
C LYS A 283 42.05 13.72 -1.40
N PRO A 284 41.59 12.88 -0.46
CA PRO A 284 40.20 12.91 -0.02
C PRO A 284 39.80 14.34 0.34
N ARG A 285 38.73 14.84 -0.25
CA ARG A 285 38.19 16.16 0.14
C ARG A 285 37.84 16.08 1.64
N THR A 286 38.65 16.72 2.46
CA THR A 286 38.28 16.97 3.85
C THR A 286 36.97 17.73 3.83
N ARG A 287 35.93 17.17 4.45
CA ARG A 287 34.66 17.90 4.64
C ARG A 287 34.98 19.23 5.31
N THR A 288 34.74 20.31 4.60
CA THR A 288 34.77 21.66 5.19
C THR A 288 33.87 21.64 6.43
N LYS A 289 34.43 22.04 7.56
CA LYS A 289 33.67 22.20 8.81
C LYS A 289 32.45 23.08 8.52
N PRO A 290 31.27 22.77 9.11
CA PRO A 290 30.09 23.61 8.93
C PRO A 290 30.44 25.04 9.35
N VAL A 291 30.19 26.00 8.44
CA VAL A 291 30.29 27.42 8.73
C VAL A 291 29.37 27.71 9.91
N LYS A 292 29.92 28.15 11.04
CA LYS A 292 29.15 28.65 12.18
C LYS A 292 28.27 29.79 11.68
N ALA A 293 26.95 29.55 11.69
CA ALA A 293 25.99 30.61 11.44
C ALA A 293 26.18 31.70 12.52
N THR A 294 26.67 32.85 12.12
CA THR A 294 26.80 34.02 12.98
C THR A 294 25.40 34.51 13.35
N SER A 295 25.11 34.52 14.63
CA SER A 295 23.87 35.00 15.24
C SER A 295 23.71 36.52 15.06
N LYS A 296 23.17 36.98 13.93
CA LYS A 296 22.73 38.38 13.71
C LYS A 296 21.29 38.47 13.22
N ALA A 297 20.39 37.67 13.77
CA ALA A 297 18.97 37.76 13.48
C ALA A 297 18.11 37.73 14.76
N LYS A 298 18.51 38.45 15.81
CA LYS A 298 17.72 38.57 17.07
C LYS A 298 17.50 40.02 17.51
N ALA A 299 17.39 40.97 16.56
CA ALA A 299 17.15 42.37 16.93
C ALA A 299 16.02 43.09 16.20
N GLN A 300 15.22 42.43 15.34
CA GLN A 300 14.14 43.12 14.61
C GLN A 300 12.70 42.65 14.89
N THR A 301 12.47 41.75 15.81
CA THR A 301 11.10 41.25 16.12
C THR A 301 10.54 41.80 17.43
N ARG A 302 11.09 42.87 18.03
CA ARG A 302 10.61 43.45 19.28
C ARG A 302 9.93 44.83 19.17
N ALA A 303 9.77 45.37 17.95
CA ALA A 303 9.20 46.71 17.72
C ALA A 303 7.76 46.73 17.14
N ALA A 304 7.14 45.58 16.85
CA ALA A 304 5.83 45.53 16.20
C ALA A 304 4.66 45.05 17.12
N LYS A 305 4.83 45.09 18.44
CA LYS A 305 3.76 44.72 19.42
C LYS A 305 3.34 45.88 20.32
N LYS A 306 3.07 47.04 19.75
CA LYS A 306 2.37 48.14 20.46
C LYS A 306 1.59 48.98 19.45
N LYS A 307 0.38 48.56 19.10
CA LYS A 307 -0.76 49.40 18.68
C LYS A 307 -1.89 48.45 18.19
N GLN A 308 -2.75 48.05 19.10
CA GLN A 308 -4.14 47.69 18.78
C GLN A 308 -5.02 48.63 19.57
N PRO A 309 -5.98 49.36 18.96
CA PRO A 309 -6.97 50.16 19.66
C PRO A 309 -8.10 49.27 20.20
N ALA A 310 -8.58 49.64 21.38
CA ALA A 310 -9.73 49.05 22.06
C ALA A 310 -11.01 49.20 21.23
N VAL A 311 -11.75 48.11 21.02
CA VAL A 311 -13.12 48.16 20.49
C VAL A 311 -14.09 48.03 21.69
N GLN A 312 -14.91 49.08 21.84
CA GLN A 312 -15.96 49.26 22.82
C GLN A 312 -17.02 48.14 22.73
N ARG A 313 -17.38 47.61 23.91
CA ARG A 313 -18.62 46.87 24.13
C ARG A 313 -19.81 47.83 24.07
N SER A 314 -20.70 47.67 23.11
CA SER A 314 -22.04 48.24 23.14
C SER A 314 -23.01 47.15 23.62
N LYS A 315 -23.63 47.40 24.80
CA LYS A 315 -24.85 46.74 25.28
C LYS A 315 -26.03 47.35 24.53
N ARG A 316 -26.93 46.53 24.00
CA ARG A 316 -28.40 46.82 23.97
C ARG A 316 -29.14 45.52 23.54
N ARG A 317 -29.98 45.14 24.45
CA ARG A 317 -31.36 44.65 24.55
C ARG A 317 -31.68 43.36 23.83
#